data_50bdb766db5766ee6399e5fd5ae2b6bc
#
_entry.id   50bdb766db5766ee6399e5fd5ae2b6bc
#
_cell.length_a   1.000
_cell.length_b   1.000
_cell.length_c   1.000
_cell.angle_alpha   90.00
_cell.angle_beta   90.00
_cell.angle_gamma   90.00
#
_symmetry.space_group_name_H-M   'P 1'
#
loop_
_entity.id
_entity.type
_entity.pdbx_description
1 polymer ?
#
loop_
_entity_poly.entity_id
_entity_poly.type
_entity_poly.pdbx_seq_one_letter_code
_entity_poly.pdbx_strand_id
1 'polypeptide(L)'
;MNRHRKLNVVARFQPRVVDDLMPGLADVIGTDTVFTYARQMDEDEPLPGEWVLKTDDERFGDYWIPESDLEIIRECPRGRLSH
;
A
#
# COMPACT_ATOMS: atom_id res chain seq x y z
N MET A 1 -17.77 -12.91 10.00
CA MET A 1 -17.46 -12.36 10.22
C MET A 1 -16.43 -11.95 9.68
N ASN A 2 -16.04 -11.45 9.22
CA ASN A 2 -15.16 -11.13 8.80
C ASN A 2 -14.42 -10.33 9.21
N ARG A 3 -14.31 -10.31 10.09
CA ARG A 3 -13.69 -9.63 10.80
C ARG A 3 -12.36 -9.43 10.42
N HIS A 4 -11.77 -9.93 9.59
CA HIS A 4 -10.46 -9.74 9.23
C HIS A 4 -10.24 -8.84 8.09
N ARG A 5 -11.28 -8.12 7.70
CA ARG A 5 -11.13 -7.18 6.66
C ARG A 5 -10.20 -6.09 7.10
N LYS A 6 -9.20 -5.76 6.31
CA LYS A 6 -8.29 -4.69 6.62
C LYS A 6 -8.89 -3.35 6.23
N LEU A 7 -8.57 -2.33 7.00
CA LEU A 7 -9.05 -0.99 6.71
C LEU A 7 -8.11 -0.32 5.73
N ASN A 8 -8.60 0.71 5.05
CA ASN A 8 -7.72 1.55 4.25
C ASN A 8 -6.78 2.28 5.18
N VAL A 9 -5.64 2.67 4.70
CA VAL A 9 -4.66 3.35 5.52
C VAL A 9 -4.10 4.55 4.78
N VAL A 10 -3.69 5.55 5.53
CA VAL A 10 -2.86 6.62 4.99
C VAL A 10 -1.44 6.17 5.27
N ALA A 11 -0.63 6.08 4.27
CA ALA A 11 0.74 5.60 4.43
C ALA A 11 1.68 6.42 3.59
N ARG A 12 2.93 6.45 4.02
CA ARG A 12 3.98 7.18 3.32
C ARG A 12 4.82 6.17 2.57
N PHE A 13 5.06 6.41 1.30
CA PHE A 13 5.83 5.49 0.48
C PHE A 13 7.29 5.64 0.83
N GLN A 14 7.86 4.61 1.43
CA GLN A 14 9.28 4.59 1.80
C GLN A 14 9.85 3.24 1.39
N PRO A 15 10.14 3.07 0.10
CA PRO A 15 10.61 1.77 -0.38
C PRO A 15 11.97 1.44 0.23
N ARG A 16 12.16 0.16 0.54
CA ARG A 16 13.41 -0.28 1.13
C ARG A 16 14.53 -0.28 0.10
N VAL A 17 14.18 -0.47 -1.16
CA VAL A 17 15.18 -0.48 -2.22
C VAL A 17 14.73 0.51 -3.26
N VAL A 18 15.53 1.49 -3.56
CA VAL A 18 15.14 2.55 -4.49
C VAL A 18 15.77 2.40 -5.87
N ASP A 19 16.77 1.54 -6.00
CA ASP A 19 17.49 1.46 -7.26
C ASP A 19 16.68 0.89 -8.40
N ASP A 20 15.72 0.04 -8.10
CA ASP A 20 14.95 -0.63 -9.13
C ASP A 20 13.54 -0.09 -9.25
N LEU A 21 13.28 1.10 -8.77
CA LEU A 21 11.94 1.65 -8.84
C LEU A 21 11.56 1.94 -10.27
N MET A 22 10.29 1.73 -10.57
CA MET A 22 9.75 2.06 -11.86
C MET A 22 9.80 3.56 -12.07
N PRO A 23 9.90 4.00 -13.31
CA PRO A 23 9.92 5.43 -13.59
C PRO A 23 8.69 6.11 -13.00
N GLY A 24 8.90 7.20 -12.36
CA GLY A 24 7.83 7.98 -11.76
C GLY A 24 7.63 7.68 -10.30
N LEU A 25 8.02 6.49 -9.82
CA LEU A 25 7.82 6.19 -8.42
C LEU A 25 8.76 6.95 -7.52
N ALA A 26 9.92 7.33 -8.03
CA ALA A 26 10.84 8.11 -7.23
C ALA A 26 10.23 9.44 -6.80
N ASP A 27 9.30 9.96 -7.60
CA ASP A 27 8.70 11.25 -7.29
C ASP A 27 7.69 11.17 -6.17
N VAL A 28 7.25 9.98 -5.81
CA VAL A 28 6.25 9.84 -4.75
C VAL A 28 6.84 9.30 -3.45
N ILE A 29 8.17 9.11 -3.40
CA ILE A 29 8.80 8.71 -2.16
C ILE A 29 8.57 9.80 -1.12
N GLY A 30 8.12 9.42 0.05
CA GLY A 30 7.89 10.36 1.13
C GLY A 30 6.55 11.06 1.10
N THR A 31 5.71 10.76 0.11
CA THR A 31 4.38 11.38 0.09
C THR A 31 3.38 10.49 0.81
N ASP A 32 2.39 11.10 1.44
CA ASP A 32 1.35 10.37 2.13
C ASP A 32 0.19 10.14 1.16
N THR A 33 -0.31 8.93 1.13
CA THR A 33 -1.36 8.56 0.19
C THR A 33 -2.26 7.52 0.84
N VAL A 34 -3.50 7.45 0.41
CA VAL A 34 -4.43 6.45 0.93
C VAL A 34 -4.26 5.16 0.14
N PHE A 35 -4.08 4.07 0.85
CA PHE A 35 -3.89 2.76 0.24
C PHE A 35 -4.95 1.81 0.74
N THR A 36 -5.26 0.83 -0.09
CA THR A 36 -6.21 -0.23 0.23
C THR A 36 -5.47 -1.55 0.22
N TYR A 37 -5.72 -2.39 1.21
CA TYR A 37 -5.11 -3.72 1.23
C TYR A 37 -5.75 -4.56 0.14
N ALA A 38 -4.92 -5.13 -0.72
CA ALA A 38 -5.41 -5.87 -1.88
C ALA A 38 -5.40 -7.37 -1.64
N ARG A 39 -4.25 -7.93 -1.30
CA ARG A 39 -4.17 -9.37 -1.04
C ARG A 39 -2.84 -9.66 -0.37
N GLN A 40 -2.66 -10.89 0.05
CA GLN A 40 -1.38 -11.33 0.60
C GLN A 40 -0.62 -12.08 -0.48
N MET A 41 0.69 -12.04 -0.41
CA MET A 41 1.51 -12.75 -1.38
C MET A 41 1.43 -14.24 -1.14
N ASP A 42 1.53 -14.99 -2.21
CA ASP A 42 1.47 -16.44 -2.17
C ASP A 42 2.82 -17.03 -1.78
N GLU A 43 2.85 -18.33 -1.59
CA GLU A 43 4.07 -18.98 -1.15
C GLU A 43 5.20 -18.86 -2.13
N ASP A 44 4.92 -18.77 -3.41
CA ASP A 44 5.98 -18.66 -4.39
C ASP A 44 6.33 -17.22 -4.70
N GLU A 45 5.79 -16.28 -4.00
CA GLU A 45 6.16 -14.88 -4.20
C GLU A 45 7.24 -14.51 -3.20
N PRO A 46 7.96 -13.39 -3.44
CA PRO A 46 9.15 -13.09 -2.63
C PRO A 46 8.93 -12.95 -1.13
N LEU A 47 7.75 -12.49 -0.73
CA LEU A 47 7.49 -12.28 0.69
C LEU A 47 6.17 -12.93 1.07
N PRO A 48 6.15 -14.26 1.16
CA PRO A 48 4.88 -14.96 1.40
C PRO A 48 4.17 -14.45 2.63
N GLY A 49 2.89 -14.22 2.51
CA GLY A 49 2.09 -13.72 3.61
C GLY A 49 2.10 -12.22 3.76
N GLU A 50 2.98 -11.53 3.07
CA GLU A 50 3.03 -10.08 3.16
C GLU A 50 1.84 -9.49 2.42
N TRP A 51 1.24 -8.45 2.97
CA TRP A 51 0.15 -7.78 2.28
C TRP A 51 0.71 -6.88 1.19
N VAL A 52 -0.02 -6.81 0.08
CA VAL A 52 0.26 -5.82 -0.95
C VAL A 52 -0.91 -4.87 -1.00
N LEU A 53 -0.61 -3.61 -1.20
CA LEU A 53 -1.60 -2.56 -1.18
C LEU A 53 -1.64 -1.86 -2.52
N LYS A 54 -2.77 -1.24 -2.81
CA LYS A 54 -2.91 -0.48 -4.05
C LYS A 54 -3.50 0.86 -3.72
N THR A 55 -3.42 1.78 -4.64
CA THR A 55 -3.93 3.12 -4.43
C THR A 55 -4.54 3.61 -5.73
N ASP A 56 -5.46 4.55 -5.60
CA ASP A 56 -6.04 5.20 -6.76
C ASP A 56 -5.18 6.38 -7.24
N ASP A 57 -4.08 6.66 -6.57
CA ASP A 57 -3.21 7.74 -6.96
C ASP A 57 -2.52 7.37 -8.27
N GLU A 58 -2.79 8.14 -9.32
CA GLU A 58 -2.30 7.81 -10.63
C GLU A 58 -0.79 7.81 -10.72
N ARG A 59 -0.12 8.46 -9.81
CA ARG A 59 1.33 8.49 -9.85
C ARG A 59 1.93 7.11 -9.62
N PHE A 60 1.17 6.21 -8.98
CA PHE A 60 1.64 4.85 -8.74
C PHE A 60 1.29 3.91 -9.89
N GLY A 61 0.43 4.36 -10.81
CA GLY A 61 0.01 3.52 -11.93
C GLY A 61 -0.63 2.25 -11.43
N ASP A 62 -0.25 1.12 -11.99
CA ASP A 62 -0.80 -0.15 -11.60
C ASP A 62 0.12 -0.88 -10.62
N TYR A 63 1.07 -0.20 -10.05
CA TYR A 63 2.04 -0.85 -9.18
C TYR A 63 1.39 -1.15 -7.83
N TRP A 64 1.51 -2.39 -7.39
CA TRP A 64 1.01 -2.79 -6.08
C TRP A 64 2.21 -2.83 -5.14
N ILE A 65 2.04 -2.29 -3.96
CA ILE A 65 3.16 -2.00 -3.09
C ILE A 65 3.14 -2.90 -1.88
N PRO A 66 4.23 -3.59 -1.58
CA PRO A 66 4.30 -4.41 -0.37
C PRO A 66 4.18 -3.52 0.85
N GLU A 67 3.50 -4.00 1.86
CA GLU A 67 3.29 -3.22 3.08
C GLU A 67 4.62 -2.78 3.68
N SER A 68 5.66 -3.59 3.53
CA SER A 68 6.95 -3.24 4.10
C SER A 68 7.62 -2.05 3.42
N ASP A 69 7.12 -1.63 2.27
CA ASP A 69 7.64 -0.43 1.61
C ASP A 69 6.81 0.80 1.99
N LEU A 70 5.91 0.65 2.95
CA LEU A 70 5.06 1.76 3.38
C LEU A 70 5.23 1.97 4.86
N GLU A 71 5.18 3.24 5.26
CA GLU A 71 5.12 3.59 6.66
C GLU A 71 3.66 3.95 6.95
N ILE A 72 2.96 3.11 7.69
CA ILE A 72 1.55 3.34 7.97
C ILE A 72 1.42 4.50 8.93
N ILE A 73 0.69 5.54 8.53
CA ILE A 73 0.50 6.72 9.36
C ILE A 73 -0.74 6.55 10.23
N ARG A 74 -1.84 6.14 9.61
CA ARG A 74 -3.07 5.92 10.37
C ARG A 74 -4.03 5.12 9.53
N GLU A 75 -5.02 4.54 10.17
CA GLU A 75 -6.06 3.80 9.48
C GLU A 75 -7.22 4.72 9.16
N CYS A 76 -7.90 4.44 8.08
CA CYS A 76 -9.09 5.16 7.68
C CYS A 76 -10.27 4.24 7.85
N PRO A 77 -11.09 4.41 8.89
CA PRO A 77 -12.21 3.51 9.09
C PRO A 77 -13.15 3.59 7.92
N ARG A 78 -13.54 2.42 7.39
CA ARG A 78 -14.44 2.40 6.30
C ARG A 78 -15.76 2.78 6.76
N GLY A 79 -16.56 3.30 5.98
CA GLY A 79 -17.90 3.62 6.32
C GLY A 79 -18.09 4.88 7.06
N ARG A 80 -17.03 5.48 7.49
CA ARG A 80 -17.23 6.68 8.16
C ARG A 80 -17.38 7.74 7.24
N LEU A 81 -17.21 7.47 6.07
CA LEU A 81 -17.32 8.45 5.19
C LEU A 81 -18.54 8.99 5.08
N SER A 82 -19.49 8.34 5.38
CA SER A 82 -20.73 8.83 5.17
C SER A 82 -21.02 9.95 5.96
N HIS A 83 -20.28 10.32 6.58
CA HIS A 83 -20.65 11.45 7.25
C HIS A 83 -19.66 12.23 7.41
#